data_ff0be6dfed65172f8843f3b982a3031f
#
_entry.id   ff0be6dfed65172f8843f3b982a3031f
#
_cell.length_a   1.000
_cell.length_b   1.000
_cell.length_c   1.000
_cell.angle_alpha   90.00
_cell.angle_beta   90.00
_cell.angle_gamma   90.00
#
_symmetry.space_group_name_H-M   'P 1'
#
loop_
_entity.id
_entity.type
_entity.pdbx_description
1 polymer ?
#
loop_
_entity_poly.entity_id
_entity_poly.type
_entity_poly.pdbx_seq_one_letter_code
_entity_poly.pdbx_strand_id
1 'polypeptide(L)'
;PGGTLGAAGRDPSAQLKMVTDGVADMSFIIPTTTPGRFPDDSVFGLPAAENSLEASLAYWTLSQAGIMRGHKDDGFHVLGLCVNPPNTLHTKDAVTKLEDLKGLRLQSSGPEQQAIIRALGAAPIGTVSVRDVAEAISRGVVDGTLKDWIAVNSFRIVQSAFHHVDIPLGSATIMIAMNAEKY
;
A
#
# COMPACT_ATOMS: atom_id res chain seq x y z
N PRO A 1 1.29 -15.97 2.44
CA PRO A 1 1.36 -16.72 3.69
C PRO A 1 0.83 -15.96 4.91
N GLY A 2 -0.09 -15.02 4.74
CA GLY A 2 -0.60 -14.22 5.85
C GLY A 2 -1.34 -15.09 6.87
N GLY A 3 -0.70 -15.45 7.97
CA GLY A 3 -1.32 -16.11 9.10
C GLY A 3 -0.61 -17.37 9.60
N THR A 4 0.23 -18.02 8.80
CA THR A 4 1.02 -19.19 9.23
C THR A 4 2.12 -18.85 10.25
N LEU A 5 2.59 -17.61 10.25
CA LEU A 5 3.64 -17.10 11.14
C LEU A 5 3.08 -16.16 12.24
N GLY A 6 1.83 -16.38 12.66
CA GLY A 6 1.20 -15.62 13.74
C GLY A 6 0.93 -14.15 13.41
N ALA A 7 0.95 -13.29 14.42
CA ALA A 7 0.68 -11.86 14.27
C ALA A 7 1.72 -11.16 13.36
N ALA A 8 3.00 -11.47 13.50
CA ALA A 8 4.07 -10.90 12.67
C ALA A 8 3.89 -11.21 11.18
N GLY A 9 3.40 -12.42 10.83
CA GLY A 9 3.10 -12.78 9.45
C GLY A 9 1.93 -12.01 8.82
N ARG A 10 1.18 -11.27 9.63
CA ARG A 10 0.06 -10.40 9.19
C ARG A 10 0.43 -8.93 9.10
N ASP A 11 1.53 -8.53 9.73
CA ASP A 11 2.01 -7.15 9.73
C ASP A 11 2.88 -6.90 8.49
N PRO A 12 2.45 -6.03 7.54
CA PRO A 12 3.25 -5.70 6.37
C PRO A 12 4.62 -5.12 6.72
N SER A 13 4.74 -4.36 7.82
CA SER A 13 5.99 -3.73 8.24
C SER A 13 7.02 -4.73 8.78
N ALA A 14 6.57 -5.89 9.26
CA ALA A 14 7.43 -6.95 9.80
C ALA A 14 8.00 -7.88 8.72
N GLN A 15 7.50 -7.84 7.48
CA GLN A 15 7.83 -8.82 6.45
C GLN A 15 9.31 -8.82 6.09
N LEU A 16 9.93 -7.64 5.94
CA LEU A 16 11.36 -7.56 5.63
C LEU A 16 12.21 -8.17 6.75
N LYS A 17 11.90 -7.83 8.00
CA LYS A 17 12.63 -8.38 9.15
C LYS A 17 12.53 -9.90 9.22
N MET A 18 11.38 -10.48 8.89
CA MET A 18 11.24 -11.95 8.84
C MET A 18 12.13 -12.58 7.78
N VAL A 19 12.35 -11.91 6.64
CA VAL A 19 13.28 -12.37 5.61
C VAL A 19 14.72 -12.23 6.09
N THR A 20 15.13 -11.08 6.60
CA THR A 20 16.51 -10.86 7.05
C THR A 20 16.90 -11.71 8.27
N ASP A 21 15.97 -12.03 9.14
CA ASP A 21 16.18 -12.91 10.29
C ASP A 21 16.13 -14.42 9.91
N GLY A 22 15.89 -14.76 8.65
CA GLY A 22 15.78 -16.16 8.20
C GLY A 22 14.52 -16.90 8.68
N VAL A 23 13.53 -16.19 9.22
CA VAL A 23 12.22 -16.77 9.62
C VAL A 23 11.39 -17.13 8.39
N ALA A 24 11.59 -16.39 7.30
CA ALA A 24 11.03 -16.69 5.99
C ALA A 24 12.15 -16.61 4.95
N ASP A 25 12.21 -17.58 4.03
CA ASP A 25 13.20 -17.58 2.95
C ASP A 25 12.92 -16.43 1.97
N MET A 26 11.65 -16.11 1.76
CA MET A 26 11.20 -15.09 0.79
C MET A 26 9.88 -14.46 1.26
N SER A 27 9.70 -13.17 1.00
CA SER A 27 8.44 -12.49 1.29
C SER A 27 8.12 -11.38 0.27
N PHE A 28 6.83 -11.09 0.22
CA PHE A 28 6.25 -9.92 -0.39
C PHE A 28 6.33 -8.76 0.62
N ILE A 29 6.94 -7.68 0.23
CA ILE A 29 7.19 -6.50 1.06
C ILE A 29 6.50 -5.31 0.41
N ILE A 30 5.95 -4.42 1.22
CA ILE A 30 5.44 -3.12 0.80
C ILE A 30 6.40 -2.05 1.37
N PRO A 31 7.39 -1.58 0.60
CA PRO A 31 8.42 -0.65 1.08
C PRO A 31 7.87 0.61 1.72
N THR A 32 6.79 1.18 1.18
CA THR A 32 6.11 2.36 1.71
C THR A 32 5.56 2.19 3.14
N THR A 33 5.46 0.95 3.66
CA THR A 33 5.10 0.73 5.08
C THR A 33 6.27 0.95 6.04
N THR A 34 7.50 1.03 5.52
CA THR A 34 8.74 1.25 6.28
C THR A 34 9.59 2.36 5.67
N PRO A 35 9.09 3.61 5.64
CA PRO A 35 9.76 4.73 4.95
C PRO A 35 11.14 5.07 5.53
N GLY A 36 11.39 4.75 6.80
CA GLY A 36 12.73 4.88 7.39
C GLY A 36 13.77 3.96 6.75
N ARG A 37 13.36 2.83 6.18
CA ARG A 37 14.22 1.89 5.47
C ARG A 37 14.26 2.16 3.96
N PHE A 38 13.13 2.53 3.38
CA PHE A 38 12.92 2.74 1.94
C PHE A 38 12.39 4.16 1.68
N PRO A 39 13.19 5.21 1.92
CA PRO A 39 12.68 6.59 1.87
C PRO A 39 12.30 7.05 0.46
N ASP A 40 12.92 6.47 -0.58
CA ASP A 40 12.68 6.88 -1.97
C ASP A 40 11.43 6.22 -2.57
N ASP A 41 10.95 5.14 -1.97
CA ASP A 41 9.75 4.42 -2.42
C ASP A 41 8.47 5.26 -2.32
N SER A 42 8.46 6.23 -1.40
CA SER A 42 7.32 7.13 -1.20
C SER A 42 6.99 7.98 -2.44
N VAL A 43 7.94 8.18 -3.36
CA VAL A 43 7.68 8.91 -4.62
C VAL A 43 6.59 8.22 -5.46
N PHE A 44 6.53 6.90 -5.44
CA PHE A 44 5.50 6.13 -6.14
C PHE A 44 4.14 6.16 -5.43
N GLY A 45 4.12 6.56 -4.16
CA GLY A 45 2.90 6.82 -3.40
C GLY A 45 2.19 8.12 -3.80
N LEU A 46 2.86 9.01 -4.53
CA LEU A 46 2.27 10.25 -5.01
C LEU A 46 1.31 9.99 -6.19
N PRO A 47 0.28 10.84 -6.40
CA PRO A 47 -0.67 10.69 -7.49
C PRO A 47 -0.08 11.17 -8.83
N ALA A 48 1.06 10.60 -9.23
CA ALA A 48 1.81 11.03 -10.42
C ALA A 48 1.87 9.94 -11.51
N ALA A 49 1.67 8.66 -11.16
CA ALA A 49 1.75 7.55 -12.09
C ALA A 49 0.34 7.02 -12.40
N GLU A 50 -0.08 7.14 -13.65
CA GLU A 50 -1.35 6.58 -14.13
C GLU A 50 -1.18 5.15 -14.66
N ASN A 51 0.03 4.82 -15.17
CA ASN A 51 0.36 3.54 -15.77
C ASN A 51 1.28 2.73 -14.85
N SER A 52 0.76 1.66 -14.27
CA SER A 52 1.51 0.79 -13.36
C SER A 52 2.67 0.04 -14.02
N LEU A 53 2.58 -0.28 -15.34
CA LEU A 53 3.66 -0.94 -16.07
C LEU A 53 4.85 0.00 -16.23
N GLU A 54 4.62 1.23 -16.70
CA GLU A 54 5.67 2.23 -16.85
C GLU A 54 6.32 2.58 -15.50
N ALA A 55 5.50 2.76 -14.46
CA ALA A 55 5.98 2.97 -13.10
C ALA A 55 6.82 1.79 -12.59
N SER A 56 6.42 0.55 -12.88
CA SER A 56 7.17 -0.65 -12.49
C SER A 56 8.51 -0.75 -13.22
N LEU A 57 8.55 -0.43 -14.51
CA LEU A 57 9.81 -0.40 -15.28
C LEU A 57 10.76 0.68 -14.77
N ALA A 58 10.24 1.88 -14.47
CA ALA A 58 11.02 2.95 -13.86
C ALA A 58 11.56 2.53 -12.48
N TYR A 59 10.71 1.94 -11.65
CA TYR A 59 11.06 1.46 -10.31
C TYR A 59 12.18 0.43 -10.36
N TRP A 60 12.06 -0.57 -11.24
CA TRP A 60 13.10 -1.58 -11.45
C TRP A 60 14.41 -0.94 -11.92
N THR A 61 14.36 -0.06 -12.92
CA THR A 61 15.53 0.61 -13.50
C THR A 61 16.27 1.44 -12.45
N LEU A 62 15.55 2.24 -11.66
CA LEU A 62 16.13 3.05 -10.58
C LEU A 62 16.77 2.19 -9.48
N SER A 63 16.13 1.07 -9.14
CA SER A 63 16.68 0.12 -8.18
C SER A 63 17.97 -0.52 -8.69
N GLN A 64 17.99 -1.01 -9.93
CA GLN A 64 19.18 -1.61 -10.55
C GLN A 64 20.33 -0.60 -10.68
N ALA A 65 20.04 0.66 -10.97
CA ALA A 65 21.01 1.74 -11.00
C ALA A 65 21.57 2.10 -9.60
N GLY A 66 21.00 1.54 -8.52
CA GLY A 66 21.43 1.80 -7.15
C GLY A 66 21.00 3.18 -6.62
N ILE A 67 20.01 3.81 -7.26
CA ILE A 67 19.48 5.12 -6.87
C ILE A 67 18.54 4.97 -5.67
N MET A 68 17.78 3.86 -5.60
CA MET A 68 16.80 3.60 -4.55
C MET A 68 17.49 3.20 -3.24
N ARG A 69 17.45 4.06 -2.25
CA ARG A 69 18.03 3.79 -0.93
C ARG A 69 17.32 2.63 -0.23
N GLY A 70 18.09 1.75 0.38
CA GLY A 70 17.59 0.59 1.10
C GLY A 70 17.34 -0.66 0.25
N HIS A 71 17.41 -0.57 -1.10
CA HIS A 71 17.21 -1.71 -1.99
C HIS A 71 18.44 -2.64 -2.09
N LYS A 72 19.63 -2.15 -1.76
CA LYS A 72 20.85 -2.95 -1.66
C LYS A 72 21.20 -3.14 -0.19
N ASP A 73 21.29 -4.38 0.23
CA ASP A 73 21.57 -4.75 1.62
C ASP A 73 22.14 -6.17 1.68
N ASP A 74 23.03 -6.43 2.63
CA ASP A 74 23.68 -7.74 2.78
C ASP A 74 22.73 -8.82 3.34
N GLY A 75 21.58 -8.44 3.90
CA GLY A 75 20.62 -9.35 4.51
C GLY A 75 19.56 -9.92 3.55
N PHE A 76 19.40 -9.33 2.36
CA PHE A 76 18.41 -9.82 1.38
C PHE A 76 18.76 -9.45 -0.06
N HIS A 77 18.20 -10.19 -1.01
CA HIS A 77 18.23 -9.90 -2.43
C HIS A 77 16.85 -9.52 -2.95
N VAL A 78 16.78 -8.47 -3.77
CA VAL A 78 15.57 -8.06 -4.48
C VAL A 78 15.40 -8.94 -5.72
N LEU A 79 14.36 -9.77 -5.74
CA LEU A 79 14.05 -10.66 -6.85
C LEU A 79 13.12 -10.00 -7.88
N GLY A 80 12.30 -9.06 -7.45
CA GLY A 80 11.35 -8.37 -8.33
C GLY A 80 10.75 -7.14 -7.67
N LEU A 81 10.39 -6.18 -8.50
CA LEU A 81 9.76 -4.92 -8.10
C LEU A 81 8.57 -4.64 -9.02
N CYS A 82 7.49 -4.16 -8.45
CA CYS A 82 6.39 -3.61 -9.22
C CYS A 82 5.67 -2.50 -8.47
N VAL A 83 4.93 -1.70 -9.21
CA VAL A 83 4.03 -0.67 -8.70
C VAL A 83 2.61 -1.13 -8.98
N ASN A 84 1.76 -1.15 -7.96
CA ASN A 84 0.36 -1.48 -8.12
C ASN A 84 -0.35 -0.46 -9.02
N PRO A 85 -1.49 -0.82 -9.63
CA PRO A 85 -2.39 0.16 -10.21
C PRO A 85 -2.70 1.29 -9.23
N PRO A 86 -3.00 2.50 -9.71
CA PRO A 86 -3.33 3.62 -8.83
C PRO A 86 -4.47 3.30 -7.87
N ASN A 87 -4.33 3.76 -6.64
CA ASN A 87 -5.46 3.78 -5.71
C ASN A 87 -6.51 4.75 -6.21
N THR A 88 -7.76 4.38 -6.07
CA THR A 88 -8.93 5.20 -6.33
C THR A 88 -9.76 5.34 -5.06
N LEU A 89 -10.73 6.24 -5.02
CA LEU A 89 -11.57 6.45 -3.84
C LEU A 89 -12.79 5.54 -3.88
N HIS A 90 -13.02 4.84 -2.78
CA HIS A 90 -14.18 3.96 -2.59
C HIS A 90 -14.89 4.34 -1.31
N THR A 91 -16.17 4.69 -1.38
CA THR A 91 -16.97 5.21 -0.27
C THR A 91 -18.31 4.51 -0.15
N LYS A 92 -18.87 4.53 1.06
CA LYS A 92 -20.21 4.05 1.32
C LYS A 92 -21.28 4.93 0.68
N ASP A 93 -21.12 6.24 0.83
CA ASP A 93 -22.02 7.24 0.30
C ASP A 93 -21.39 7.95 -0.90
N ALA A 94 -22.20 8.56 -1.76
CA ALA A 94 -21.73 9.20 -2.99
C ALA A 94 -20.85 10.42 -2.69
N VAL A 95 -19.71 10.50 -3.40
CA VAL A 95 -18.82 11.66 -3.45
C VAL A 95 -18.83 12.19 -4.87
N THR A 96 -19.32 13.40 -5.09
CA THR A 96 -19.49 14.02 -6.41
C THR A 96 -18.64 15.26 -6.61
N LYS A 97 -18.15 15.85 -5.52
CA LYS A 97 -17.31 17.05 -5.50
C LYS A 97 -16.36 17.00 -4.30
N LEU A 98 -15.32 17.83 -4.33
CA LEU A 98 -14.28 17.84 -3.28
C LEU A 98 -14.84 18.14 -1.89
N GLU A 99 -15.85 18.99 -1.79
CA GLU A 99 -16.48 19.39 -0.54
C GLU A 99 -17.16 18.22 0.18
N ASP A 100 -17.60 17.20 -0.57
CA ASP A 100 -18.24 16.00 -0.01
C ASP A 100 -17.25 15.14 0.80
N LEU A 101 -15.94 15.32 0.57
CA LEU A 101 -14.89 14.62 1.33
C LEU A 101 -14.65 15.20 2.72
N LYS A 102 -15.11 16.44 2.97
CA LYS A 102 -14.85 17.13 4.22
C LYS A 102 -15.44 16.38 5.41
N GLY A 103 -14.54 15.96 6.31
CA GLY A 103 -14.92 15.24 7.52
C GLY A 103 -15.18 13.73 7.34
N LEU A 104 -15.10 13.17 6.12
CA LEU A 104 -15.14 11.73 5.92
C LEU A 104 -13.92 11.08 6.58
N ARG A 105 -14.14 9.95 7.22
CA ARG A 105 -13.10 9.10 7.81
C ARG A 105 -12.69 8.06 6.76
N LEU A 106 -11.49 8.20 6.21
CA LEU A 106 -10.99 7.30 5.19
C LEU A 106 -9.87 6.42 5.75
N GLN A 107 -10.02 5.11 5.60
CA GLN A 107 -8.96 4.18 5.96
C GLN A 107 -7.71 4.44 5.11
N SER A 108 -6.54 4.42 5.77
CA SER A 108 -5.24 4.64 5.15
C SER A 108 -4.25 3.54 5.51
N SER A 109 -3.36 3.20 4.57
CA SER A 109 -2.37 2.12 4.74
C SER A 109 -0.94 2.62 4.98
N GLY A 110 -0.72 3.93 5.07
CA GLY A 110 0.61 4.49 5.30
C GLY A 110 0.62 6.01 5.30
N PRO A 111 1.77 6.62 5.58
CA PRO A 111 1.90 8.06 5.73
C PRO A 111 1.58 8.83 4.44
N GLU A 112 1.92 8.31 3.26
CA GLU A 112 1.62 8.93 1.96
C GLU A 112 0.11 9.03 1.74
N GLN A 113 -0.62 7.93 1.94
CA GLN A 113 -2.09 7.95 1.85
C GLN A 113 -2.71 8.89 2.88
N GLN A 114 -2.15 8.94 4.10
CA GLN A 114 -2.62 9.89 5.11
C GLN A 114 -2.46 11.34 4.66
N ALA A 115 -1.33 11.67 4.03
CA ALA A 115 -1.08 13.01 3.50
C ALA A 115 -2.08 13.36 2.38
N ILE A 116 -2.32 12.44 1.44
CA ILE A 116 -3.30 12.61 0.37
C ILE A 116 -4.71 12.83 0.95
N ILE A 117 -5.13 11.98 1.89
CA ILE A 117 -6.46 12.07 2.51
C ILE A 117 -6.65 13.41 3.22
N ARG A 118 -5.62 13.91 3.95
CA ARG A 118 -5.67 15.23 4.57
C ARG A 118 -5.73 16.37 3.55
N ALA A 119 -4.96 16.25 2.47
CA ALA A 119 -4.98 17.26 1.39
C ALA A 119 -6.36 17.35 0.70
N LEU A 120 -7.09 16.23 0.65
CA LEU A 120 -8.47 16.17 0.15
C LEU A 120 -9.50 16.69 1.17
N GLY A 121 -9.10 17.06 2.39
CA GLY A 121 -10.00 17.54 3.44
C GLY A 121 -10.69 16.48 4.28
N ALA A 122 -10.32 15.21 4.09
CA ALA A 122 -10.84 14.06 4.86
C ALA A 122 -9.93 13.71 6.06
N ALA A 123 -10.42 12.86 6.95
CA ALA A 123 -9.71 12.39 8.13
C ALA A 123 -9.12 10.99 7.88
N PRO A 124 -7.78 10.80 7.88
CA PRO A 124 -7.19 9.48 7.69
C PRO A 124 -7.29 8.63 8.96
N ILE A 125 -7.72 7.38 8.82
CA ILE A 125 -7.79 6.38 9.87
C ILE A 125 -6.80 5.26 9.57
N GLY A 126 -5.67 5.23 10.28
CA GLY A 126 -4.59 4.24 10.10
C GLY A 126 -4.70 3.00 10.99
N THR A 127 -5.64 2.95 11.91
CA THR A 127 -5.79 1.84 12.88
C THR A 127 -6.59 0.65 12.32
N VAL A 128 -7.30 0.82 11.22
CA VAL A 128 -8.06 -0.23 10.55
C VAL A 128 -7.17 -0.96 9.56
N SER A 129 -7.00 -2.27 9.73
CA SER A 129 -6.23 -3.07 8.78
C SER A 129 -6.95 -3.18 7.43
N VAL A 130 -6.21 -3.39 6.34
CA VAL A 130 -6.81 -3.55 5.00
C VAL A 130 -7.80 -4.73 4.94
N ARG A 131 -7.59 -5.76 5.75
CA ARG A 131 -8.45 -6.96 5.81
C ARG A 131 -9.81 -6.67 6.44
N ASP A 132 -9.87 -5.67 7.32
CA ASP A 132 -11.05 -5.33 8.09
C ASP A 132 -11.80 -4.12 7.49
N VAL A 133 -11.31 -3.56 6.39
CA VAL A 133 -11.87 -2.34 5.77
C VAL A 133 -13.33 -2.52 5.38
N ALA A 134 -13.69 -3.63 4.74
CA ALA A 134 -15.09 -3.88 4.32
C ALA A 134 -16.04 -3.90 5.52
N GLU A 135 -15.65 -4.56 6.61
CA GLU A 135 -16.42 -4.59 7.85
C GLU A 135 -16.47 -3.22 8.52
N ALA A 136 -15.34 -2.50 8.55
CA ALA A 136 -15.27 -1.17 9.15
C ALA A 136 -16.16 -0.15 8.40
N ILE A 137 -16.24 -0.22 7.07
CA ILE A 137 -17.16 0.60 6.25
C ILE A 137 -18.62 0.19 6.55
N SER A 138 -18.93 -1.10 6.58
CA SER A 138 -20.26 -1.61 6.86
C SER A 138 -20.78 -1.10 8.22
N ARG A 139 -19.92 -1.15 9.23
CA ARG A 139 -20.23 -0.70 10.61
C ARG A 139 -20.17 0.82 10.80
N GLY A 140 -19.75 1.58 9.80
CA GLY A 140 -19.61 3.03 9.90
C GLY A 140 -18.43 3.47 10.79
N VAL A 141 -17.41 2.64 10.99
CA VAL A 141 -16.16 3.02 11.67
C VAL A 141 -15.34 3.95 10.75
N VAL A 142 -15.30 3.64 9.45
CA VAL A 142 -14.80 4.48 8.40
C VAL A 142 -15.86 4.63 7.30
N ASP A 143 -15.78 5.72 6.55
CA ASP A 143 -16.74 6.05 5.50
C ASP A 143 -16.27 5.58 4.12
N GLY A 144 -14.97 5.22 4.01
CA GLY A 144 -14.37 4.74 2.76
C GLY A 144 -12.88 4.45 2.89
N THR A 145 -12.22 4.28 1.75
CA THR A 145 -10.79 3.97 1.64
C THR A 145 -10.22 4.39 0.29
N LEU A 146 -8.88 4.50 0.23
CA LEU A 146 -8.12 4.61 -1.02
C LEU A 146 -7.47 3.26 -1.30
N LYS A 147 -7.90 2.56 -2.37
CA LYS A 147 -7.35 1.27 -2.79
C LYS A 147 -7.35 1.15 -4.31
N ASP A 148 -6.46 0.30 -4.82
CA ASP A 148 -6.56 -0.18 -6.20
C ASP A 148 -7.69 -1.23 -6.34
N TRP A 149 -8.17 -1.43 -7.56
CA TRP A 149 -9.27 -2.35 -7.85
C TRP A 149 -8.96 -3.82 -7.54
N ILE A 150 -7.68 -4.22 -7.53
CA ILE A 150 -7.25 -5.57 -7.14
C ILE A 150 -7.52 -5.76 -5.64
N ALA A 151 -7.14 -4.78 -4.82
CA ALA A 151 -7.39 -4.81 -3.38
C ALA A 151 -8.89 -4.71 -3.07
N VAL A 152 -9.65 -3.86 -3.78
CA VAL A 152 -11.10 -3.73 -3.63
C VAL A 152 -11.80 -5.06 -3.81
N ASN A 153 -11.42 -5.83 -4.83
CA ASN A 153 -11.99 -7.14 -5.07
C ASN A 153 -11.49 -8.19 -4.05
N SER A 154 -10.17 -8.23 -3.81
CA SER A 154 -9.53 -9.24 -2.93
C SER A 154 -10.00 -9.16 -1.49
N PHE A 155 -10.26 -7.95 -0.98
CA PHE A 155 -10.74 -7.70 0.37
C PHE A 155 -12.25 -7.45 0.44
N ARG A 156 -12.99 -7.72 -0.65
CA ARG A 156 -14.45 -7.60 -0.75
C ARG A 156 -14.99 -6.21 -0.39
N ILE A 157 -14.20 -5.18 -0.58
CA ILE A 157 -14.56 -3.79 -0.23
C ILE A 157 -15.80 -3.35 -1.02
N VAL A 158 -15.94 -3.83 -2.26
CA VAL A 158 -17.12 -3.57 -3.11
C VAL A 158 -18.46 -3.95 -2.44
N GLN A 159 -18.45 -4.83 -1.45
CA GLN A 159 -19.66 -5.23 -0.73
C GLN A 159 -20.14 -4.19 0.30
N SER A 160 -19.31 -3.20 0.63
CA SER A 160 -19.59 -2.17 1.64
C SER A 160 -19.38 -0.75 1.14
N ALA A 161 -18.54 -0.56 0.13
CA ALA A 161 -18.33 0.71 -0.57
C ALA A 161 -19.00 0.62 -1.94
N PHE A 162 -20.05 1.40 -2.16
CA PHE A 162 -20.89 1.32 -3.35
C PHE A 162 -20.62 2.42 -4.36
N HIS A 163 -19.83 3.42 -3.97
CA HIS A 163 -19.50 4.58 -4.79
C HIS A 163 -17.99 4.63 -5.00
N HIS A 164 -17.60 4.88 -6.24
CA HIS A 164 -16.22 4.84 -6.67
C HIS A 164 -15.90 6.09 -7.49
N VAL A 165 -14.82 6.80 -7.13
CA VAL A 165 -14.30 7.92 -7.89
C VAL A 165 -12.98 7.47 -8.50
N ASP A 166 -12.97 7.29 -9.81
CA ASP A 166 -11.86 6.70 -10.57
C ASP A 166 -10.85 7.80 -10.99
N ILE A 167 -10.15 8.32 -10.01
CA ILE A 167 -9.01 9.24 -10.19
C ILE A 167 -7.78 8.63 -9.53
N PRO A 168 -6.57 8.77 -10.12
CA PRO A 168 -5.35 8.23 -9.56
C PRO A 168 -4.95 8.99 -8.29
N LEU A 169 -4.93 8.32 -7.15
CA LEU A 169 -4.60 8.86 -5.82
C LEU A 169 -3.38 8.16 -5.20
N GLY A 170 -2.32 8.03 -6.01
CA GLY A 170 -1.08 7.36 -5.61
C GLY A 170 -1.14 5.85 -5.75
N SER A 171 0.01 5.20 -5.62
CA SER A 171 0.16 3.75 -5.78
C SER A 171 0.95 3.16 -4.62
N ALA A 172 0.98 1.84 -4.51
CA ALA A 172 1.84 1.12 -3.59
C ALA A 172 2.97 0.43 -4.36
N THR A 173 4.18 0.50 -3.82
CA THR A 173 5.31 -0.29 -4.31
C THR A 173 5.31 -1.68 -3.70
N ILE A 174 5.70 -2.65 -4.50
CA ILE A 174 5.83 -4.05 -4.12
C ILE A 174 7.25 -4.50 -4.41
N MET A 175 7.84 -5.18 -3.42
CA MET A 175 9.14 -5.81 -3.53
C MET A 175 9.01 -7.29 -3.18
N ILE A 176 9.57 -8.16 -4.00
CA ILE A 176 9.81 -9.55 -3.65
C ILE A 176 11.27 -9.64 -3.21
N ALA A 177 11.47 -9.96 -1.94
CA ALA A 177 12.81 -10.11 -1.37
C ALA A 177 13.04 -11.53 -0.87
N MET A 178 14.27 -12.01 -1.02
CA MET A 178 14.74 -13.31 -0.56
C MET A 178 15.88 -13.12 0.44
N ASN A 179 15.93 -13.92 1.47
CA ASN A 179 17.03 -13.95 2.42
C ASN A 179 18.37 -14.19 1.71
N ALA A 180 19.41 -13.43 2.06
CA ALA A 180 20.69 -13.47 1.37
C ALA A 180 21.41 -14.82 1.48
N GLU A 181 21.25 -15.55 2.59
CA GLU A 181 21.86 -16.87 2.77
C GLU A 181 21.14 -17.98 1.98
N LYS A 182 19.93 -17.68 1.47
CA LYS A 182 19.11 -18.63 0.70
C LYS A 182 19.15 -18.38 -0.80
N TYR A 183 19.70 -17.21 -1.22
CA TYR A 183 19.89 -16.87 -2.63
C TYR A 183 21.09 -17.60 -3.20
#